data_2ad9ca189cbb780dec4f45c2060bd35b
#
_entry.id   2ad9ca189cbb780dec4f45c2060bd35b
#
_cell.length_a   1.000
_cell.length_b   1.000
_cell.length_c   1.000
_cell.angle_alpha   90.00
_cell.angle_beta   90.00
_cell.angle_gamma   90.00
#
_symmetry.space_group_name_H-M   'P 1'
#
loop_
_entity.id
_entity.type
_entity.pdbx_description
1 polymer ?
#
loop_
_entity_poly.entity_id
_entity_poly.type
_entity_poly.pdbx_seq_one_letter_code
_entity_poly.pdbx_strand_id
1 'polypeptide(L)'
;MSLVLLDRSSVDLVLDYVIRNRTFLEPWELERNETYFTKDYQAEQLEQEAMKIKEGQMLKVWMLFEERIVGSIALSNIIRGAFQSCHLGYRMDGELLNRGLMTEGLKAIIAYAFDVMNLHRIEANIMPRNAASLKVVEKLGFYEEGLALKYLQIHGVWEDHIHMVLRNTAME
;
A
#
# COMPACT_ATOMS: atom_id res chain seq x y z
N MET A 1 -8.06 -9.37 12.79
CA MET A 1 -7.22 -8.31 12.23
C MET A 1 -8.03 -7.03 12.12
N SER A 2 -7.44 -5.87 12.46
CA SER A 2 -8.08 -4.56 12.36
C SER A 2 -7.30 -3.64 11.44
N LEU A 3 -8.00 -2.79 10.69
CA LEU A 3 -7.40 -1.71 9.92
C LEU A 3 -7.53 -0.42 10.74
N VAL A 4 -6.41 0.23 11.01
CA VAL A 4 -6.35 1.41 11.90
C VAL A 4 -5.62 2.57 11.23
N LEU A 5 -6.06 3.77 11.51
CA LEU A 5 -5.30 4.98 11.22
C LEU A 5 -4.34 5.22 12.39
N LEU A 6 -3.09 5.52 12.07
CA LEU A 6 -2.08 5.81 13.07
C LEU A 6 -1.57 7.24 12.90
N ASP A 7 -1.20 7.83 14.03
CA ASP A 7 -0.52 9.11 14.10
C ASP A 7 0.82 8.97 14.83
N ARG A 8 1.46 10.09 15.09
CA ARG A 8 2.77 10.16 15.77
C ARG A 8 2.81 9.39 17.11
N SER A 9 1.68 9.29 17.83
CA SER A 9 1.63 8.61 19.12
C SER A 9 1.88 7.10 19.02
N SER A 10 1.71 6.52 17.83
CA SER A 10 1.90 5.10 17.56
C SER A 10 3.23 4.76 16.92
N VAL A 11 4.20 5.68 16.94
CA VAL A 11 5.48 5.54 16.25
C VAL A 11 6.25 4.28 16.67
N ASP A 12 6.19 3.87 17.92
CA ASP A 12 6.92 2.71 18.41
C ASP A 12 6.43 1.39 17.75
N LEU A 13 5.13 1.28 17.51
CA LEU A 13 4.55 0.13 16.79
C LEU A 13 5.01 0.09 15.31
N VAL A 14 5.05 1.25 14.67
CA VAL A 14 5.49 1.36 13.28
C VAL A 14 7.00 1.12 13.16
N LEU A 15 7.78 1.66 14.08
CA LEU A 15 9.24 1.46 14.12
C LEU A 15 9.58 -0.03 14.28
N ASP A 16 8.91 -0.73 15.20
CA ASP A 16 9.06 -2.18 15.35
C ASP A 16 8.79 -2.91 14.02
N TYR A 17 7.70 -2.57 13.34
CA TYR A 17 7.35 -3.17 12.06
C TYR A 17 8.43 -2.94 10.98
N VAL A 18 8.88 -1.72 10.78
CA VAL A 18 9.85 -1.41 9.70
C VAL A 18 11.22 -2.03 9.97
N ILE A 19 11.67 -2.08 11.23
CA ILE A 19 12.94 -2.71 11.62
C ILE A 19 12.85 -4.23 11.41
N ARG A 20 11.80 -4.84 11.92
CA ARG A 20 11.59 -6.30 11.86
C ARG A 20 11.47 -6.82 10.43
N ASN A 21 10.88 -6.04 9.53
CA ASN A 21 10.68 -6.43 8.14
C ASN A 21 11.71 -5.85 7.16
N ARG A 22 12.76 -5.18 7.65
CA ARG A 22 13.76 -4.51 6.81
C ARG A 22 14.29 -5.41 5.70
N THR A 23 14.84 -6.55 6.06
CA THR A 23 15.44 -7.49 5.09
C THR A 23 14.42 -8.10 4.14
N PHE A 24 13.23 -8.42 4.66
CA PHE A 24 12.17 -9.02 3.85
C PHE A 24 11.61 -8.05 2.79
N LEU A 25 11.42 -6.78 3.14
CA LEU A 25 10.81 -5.79 2.24
C LEU A 25 11.82 -5.15 1.27
N GLU A 26 13.09 -5.18 1.60
CA GLU A 26 14.15 -4.52 0.82
C GLU A 26 14.10 -4.80 -0.70
N PRO A 27 13.92 -6.04 -1.20
CA PRO A 27 13.89 -6.32 -2.64
C PRO A 27 12.70 -5.69 -3.38
N TRP A 28 11.69 -5.25 -2.66
CA TRP A 28 10.39 -4.84 -3.20
C TRP A 28 10.13 -3.33 -3.09
N GLU A 29 10.96 -2.63 -2.32
CA GLU A 29 10.79 -1.22 -2.01
C GLU A 29 11.90 -0.34 -2.60
N LEU A 30 11.66 0.96 -2.55
CA LEU A 30 12.69 1.95 -2.82
C LEU A 30 13.85 1.76 -1.83
N GLU A 31 15.06 2.11 -2.25
CA GLU A 31 16.22 2.10 -1.38
C GLU A 31 15.98 3.02 -0.16
N ARG A 32 16.23 2.49 1.03
CA ARG A 32 16.06 3.20 2.30
C ARG A 32 17.41 3.38 2.97
N ASN A 33 17.74 4.59 3.36
CA ASN A 33 18.93 4.87 4.18
C ASN A 33 18.65 4.55 5.65
N GLU A 34 19.70 4.61 6.49
CA GLU A 34 19.58 4.31 7.93
C GLU A 34 18.61 5.24 8.66
N THR A 35 18.46 6.48 8.21
CA THR A 35 17.54 7.48 8.78
C THR A 35 16.09 7.00 8.74
N TYR A 36 15.70 6.25 7.71
CA TYR A 36 14.35 5.67 7.59
C TYR A 36 13.97 4.79 8.78
N PHE A 37 14.96 4.10 9.37
CA PHE A 37 14.76 3.17 10.49
C PHE A 37 14.92 3.83 11.85
N THR A 38 14.75 5.14 11.94
CA THR A 38 14.79 5.89 13.19
C THR A 38 13.40 6.30 13.65
N LYS A 39 13.24 6.45 14.96
CA LYS A 39 12.00 6.90 15.58
C LYS A 39 11.58 8.29 15.06
N ASP A 40 12.52 9.22 15.00
CA ASP A 40 12.26 10.60 14.56
C ASP A 40 11.72 10.64 13.12
N TYR A 41 12.34 9.88 12.21
CA TYR A 41 11.87 9.80 10.83
C TYR A 41 10.46 9.22 10.74
N GLN A 42 10.20 8.09 11.39
CA GLN A 42 8.88 7.44 11.35
C GLN A 42 7.80 8.30 12.01
N ALA A 43 8.14 9.02 13.09
CA ALA A 43 7.22 9.95 13.73
C ALA A 43 6.83 11.11 12.80
N GLU A 44 7.79 11.69 12.10
CA GLU A 44 7.55 12.74 11.11
C GLU A 44 6.71 12.24 9.94
N GLN A 45 7.02 11.04 9.42
CA GLN A 45 6.23 10.42 8.36
C GLN A 45 4.77 10.20 8.77
N LEU A 46 4.51 9.68 9.96
CA LEU A 46 3.16 9.50 10.48
C LEU A 46 2.40 10.82 10.59
N GLU A 47 3.07 11.89 11.02
CA GLU A 47 2.47 13.23 11.12
C GLU A 47 2.12 13.79 9.74
N GLN A 48 3.03 13.68 8.77
CA GLN A 48 2.78 14.13 7.39
C GLN A 48 1.67 13.32 6.72
N GLU A 49 1.65 12.00 6.91
CA GLU A 49 0.59 11.12 6.40
C GLU A 49 -0.77 11.47 7.01
N ALA A 50 -0.84 11.72 8.31
CA ALA A 50 -2.07 12.13 8.97
C ALA A 50 -2.64 13.44 8.40
N MET A 51 -1.78 14.42 8.09
CA MET A 51 -2.19 15.65 7.42
C MET A 51 -2.73 15.40 6.01
N LYS A 52 -2.04 14.60 5.21
CA LYS A 52 -2.48 14.25 3.84
C LYS A 52 -3.81 13.48 3.84
N ILE A 53 -4.01 12.60 4.81
CA ILE A 53 -5.29 11.88 4.99
C ILE A 53 -6.40 12.86 5.30
N LYS A 54 -6.18 13.79 6.23
CA LYS A 54 -7.16 14.83 6.59
C LYS A 54 -7.52 15.72 5.40
N GLU A 55 -6.57 16.00 4.52
CA GLU A 55 -6.76 16.81 3.31
C GLU A 55 -7.35 16.01 2.13
N GLY A 56 -7.59 14.72 2.28
CA GLY A 56 -8.12 13.85 1.23
C GLY A 56 -7.14 13.53 0.10
N GLN A 57 -5.84 13.74 0.32
CA GLN A 57 -4.79 13.50 -0.68
C GLN A 57 -4.34 12.04 -0.71
N MET A 58 -4.56 11.31 0.37
CA MET A 58 -4.25 9.90 0.51
C MET A 58 -5.14 9.23 1.56
N LEU A 59 -5.17 7.93 1.54
CA LEU A 59 -5.63 7.10 2.66
C LEU A 59 -4.53 6.08 2.94
N LYS A 60 -4.11 5.95 4.19
CA LYS A 60 -3.22 4.87 4.60
C LYS A 60 -3.73 4.27 5.89
N VAL A 61 -3.89 2.97 5.88
CA VAL A 61 -4.27 2.19 7.05
C VAL A 61 -3.18 1.20 7.40
N TRP A 62 -3.06 0.94 8.68
CA TRP A 62 -2.15 -0.06 9.20
C TRP A 62 -2.93 -1.30 9.63
N MET A 63 -2.34 -2.44 9.40
CA MET A 63 -2.93 -3.73 9.76
C MET A 63 -2.45 -4.12 11.15
N LEU A 64 -3.36 -4.11 12.11
CA LEU A 64 -3.11 -4.51 13.49
C LEU A 64 -3.60 -5.94 13.71
N PHE A 65 -2.70 -6.82 14.11
CA PHE A 65 -2.99 -8.22 14.40
C PHE A 65 -2.19 -8.63 15.63
N GLU A 66 -2.89 -9.19 16.64
CA GLU A 66 -2.27 -9.60 17.91
C GLU A 66 -1.41 -8.51 18.55
N GLU A 67 -1.96 -7.29 18.61
CA GLU A 67 -1.30 -6.08 19.18
C GLU A 67 -0.03 -5.61 18.47
N ARG A 68 0.27 -6.15 17.27
CA ARG A 68 1.41 -5.75 16.45
C ARG A 68 0.97 -5.22 15.10
N ILE A 69 1.72 -4.28 14.56
CA ILE A 69 1.58 -3.88 13.17
C ILE A 69 2.19 -4.97 12.29
N VAL A 70 1.40 -5.45 11.33
CA VAL A 70 1.77 -6.56 10.45
C VAL A 70 1.70 -6.20 8.97
N GLY A 71 1.36 -4.98 8.65
CA GLY A 71 1.30 -4.50 7.28
C GLY A 71 0.69 -3.12 7.17
N SER A 72 0.64 -2.61 5.95
CA SER A 72 -0.06 -1.37 5.62
C SER A 72 -0.66 -1.43 4.22
N ILE A 73 -1.72 -0.67 4.02
CA ILE A 73 -2.38 -0.48 2.74
C ILE A 73 -2.55 1.03 2.53
N ALA A 74 -2.13 1.53 1.37
CA ALA A 74 -2.21 2.94 1.04
C ALA A 74 -2.89 3.15 -0.32
N LEU A 75 -3.79 4.13 -0.36
CA LEU A 75 -4.29 4.75 -1.57
C LEU A 75 -3.61 6.12 -1.69
N SER A 76 -2.89 6.32 -2.77
CA SER A 76 -2.14 7.55 -3.06
C SER A 76 -2.44 8.05 -4.45
N ASN A 77 -1.89 9.21 -4.81
CA ASN A 77 -2.14 9.82 -6.12
C ASN A 77 -3.63 9.86 -6.45
N ILE A 78 -4.44 10.32 -5.49
CA ILE A 78 -5.90 10.43 -5.66
C ILE A 78 -6.18 11.58 -6.61
N ILE A 79 -6.68 11.25 -7.79
CA ILE A 79 -7.02 12.22 -8.84
C ILE A 79 -8.53 12.25 -8.98
N ARG A 80 -9.12 13.41 -8.75
CA ARG A 80 -10.57 13.65 -8.86
C ARG A 80 -10.97 14.10 -10.25
N GLY A 81 -12.18 14.59 -10.40
CA GLY A 81 -12.73 15.05 -11.68
C GLY A 81 -13.05 13.89 -12.61
N ALA A 82 -12.61 13.96 -13.85
CA ALA A 82 -12.88 12.95 -14.87
C ALA A 82 -12.18 11.60 -14.62
N PHE A 83 -11.12 11.58 -13.81
CA PHE A 83 -10.36 10.36 -13.55
C PHE A 83 -10.95 9.52 -12.40
N GLN A 84 -11.29 10.13 -11.27
CA GLN A 84 -11.71 9.43 -10.06
C GLN A 84 -10.85 8.19 -9.77
N SER A 85 -9.54 8.37 -9.76
CA SER A 85 -8.58 7.26 -9.70
C SER A 85 -7.59 7.41 -8.54
N CYS A 86 -7.00 6.29 -8.15
CA CYS A 86 -5.89 6.27 -7.20
C CYS A 86 -4.91 5.15 -7.51
N HIS A 87 -3.71 5.23 -6.90
CA HIS A 87 -2.75 4.14 -6.85
C HIS A 87 -2.90 3.39 -5.52
N LEU A 88 -2.79 2.06 -5.60
CA LEU A 88 -2.81 1.15 -4.46
C LEU A 88 -1.40 0.63 -4.21
N GLY A 89 -0.91 0.81 -2.99
CA GLY A 89 0.30 0.18 -2.49
C GLY A 89 0.01 -0.60 -1.21
N TYR A 90 0.68 -1.72 -1.01
CA TYR A 90 0.54 -2.51 0.20
C TYR A 90 1.80 -3.30 0.49
N ARG A 91 2.00 -3.60 1.75
CA ARG A 91 3.12 -4.40 2.24
C ARG A 91 2.69 -5.20 3.47
N MET A 92 3.30 -6.37 3.63
CA MET A 92 2.95 -7.35 4.65
C MET A 92 4.18 -7.83 5.40
N ASP A 93 3.99 -8.19 6.64
CA ASP A 93 4.98 -8.88 7.46
C ASP A 93 5.36 -10.23 6.83
N GLY A 94 6.65 -10.46 6.67
CA GLY A 94 7.17 -11.68 6.06
C GLY A 94 6.81 -12.96 6.83
N GLU A 95 6.59 -12.87 8.14
CA GLU A 95 6.23 -14.01 8.99
C GLU A 95 4.75 -14.41 8.86
N LEU A 96 3.91 -13.52 8.30
CA LEU A 96 2.45 -13.72 8.26
C LEU A 96 1.89 -13.88 6.85
N LEU A 97 2.74 -14.23 5.90
CA LEU A 97 2.34 -14.48 4.53
C LEU A 97 1.40 -15.69 4.41
N ASN A 98 0.59 -15.70 3.35
CA ASN A 98 -0.32 -16.81 3.01
C ASN A 98 -1.41 -17.12 4.05
N ARG A 99 -1.73 -16.18 4.94
CA ARG A 99 -2.82 -16.29 5.90
C ARG A 99 -4.11 -15.60 5.48
N GLY A 100 -4.13 -15.00 4.30
CA GLY A 100 -5.29 -14.26 3.79
C GLY A 100 -5.50 -12.87 4.40
N LEU A 101 -4.65 -12.44 5.31
CA LEU A 101 -4.79 -11.15 6.01
C LEU A 101 -4.74 -9.96 5.04
N MET A 102 -3.80 -9.96 4.09
CA MET A 102 -3.73 -8.89 3.10
C MET A 102 -4.96 -8.88 2.19
N THR A 103 -5.43 -10.03 1.73
CA THR A 103 -6.64 -10.13 0.92
C THR A 103 -7.87 -9.58 1.66
N GLU A 104 -8.00 -9.89 2.95
CA GLU A 104 -9.07 -9.35 3.80
C GLU A 104 -8.97 -7.82 3.92
N GLY A 105 -7.79 -7.30 4.21
CA GLY A 105 -7.55 -5.86 4.31
C GLY A 105 -7.84 -5.12 3.01
N LEU A 106 -7.38 -5.65 1.89
CA LEU A 106 -7.61 -5.06 0.57
C LEU A 106 -9.10 -5.06 0.19
N LYS A 107 -9.84 -6.12 0.49
CA LYS A 107 -11.30 -6.12 0.27
C LYS A 107 -11.98 -4.96 0.97
N ALA A 108 -11.64 -4.71 2.22
CA ALA A 108 -12.22 -3.61 2.99
C ALA A 108 -11.84 -2.24 2.41
N ILE A 109 -10.59 -2.04 2.02
CA ILE A 109 -10.13 -0.77 1.43
C ILE A 109 -10.69 -0.54 0.03
N ILE A 110 -10.84 -1.58 -0.80
CA ILE A 110 -11.49 -1.47 -2.11
C ILE A 110 -12.94 -1.05 -1.96
N ALA A 111 -13.69 -1.69 -1.05
CA ALA A 111 -15.07 -1.30 -0.76
C ALA A 111 -15.14 0.18 -0.29
N TYR A 112 -14.27 0.58 0.61
CA TYR A 112 -14.22 1.97 1.08
C TYR A 112 -13.88 2.95 -0.06
N ALA A 113 -12.93 2.61 -0.93
CA ALA A 113 -12.55 3.44 -2.07
C ALA A 113 -13.72 3.65 -3.04
N PHE A 114 -14.50 2.60 -3.32
CA PHE A 114 -15.63 2.66 -4.25
C PHE A 114 -16.87 3.28 -3.61
N ASP A 115 -17.26 2.82 -2.42
CA ASP A 115 -18.55 3.17 -1.83
C ASP A 115 -18.51 4.50 -1.06
N VAL A 116 -17.38 4.85 -0.44
CA VAL A 116 -17.24 6.05 0.39
C VAL A 116 -16.46 7.15 -0.31
N MET A 117 -15.30 6.80 -0.91
CA MET A 117 -14.48 7.79 -1.61
C MET A 117 -14.98 8.09 -3.03
N ASN A 118 -15.91 7.31 -3.56
CA ASN A 118 -16.49 7.50 -4.90
C ASN A 118 -15.42 7.43 -6.01
N LEU A 119 -14.44 6.54 -5.85
CA LEU A 119 -13.42 6.32 -6.86
C LEU A 119 -13.93 5.34 -7.93
N HIS A 120 -13.54 5.57 -9.18
CA HIS A 120 -13.84 4.69 -10.30
C HIS A 120 -12.74 3.67 -10.57
N ARG A 121 -11.47 4.03 -10.31
CA ARG A 121 -10.31 3.26 -10.73
C ARG A 121 -9.28 3.13 -9.61
N ILE A 122 -8.85 1.90 -9.36
CA ILE A 122 -7.72 1.60 -8.47
C ILE A 122 -6.65 0.91 -9.31
N GLU A 123 -5.42 1.43 -9.26
CA GLU A 123 -4.29 0.90 -10.02
C GLU A 123 -3.18 0.45 -9.06
N ALA A 124 -2.76 -0.80 -9.19
CA ALA A 124 -1.61 -1.38 -8.49
C ALA A 124 -0.50 -1.66 -9.51
N ASN A 125 0.65 -1.02 -9.33
CA ASN A 125 1.81 -1.18 -10.22
C ASN A 125 2.77 -2.18 -9.60
N ILE A 126 2.90 -3.35 -10.20
CA ILE A 126 3.58 -4.50 -9.58
C ILE A 126 4.70 -5.00 -10.52
N MET A 127 5.90 -5.17 -9.97
CA MET A 127 6.99 -5.78 -10.71
C MET A 127 6.63 -7.20 -11.16
N PRO A 128 6.94 -7.60 -12.42
CA PRO A 128 6.62 -8.94 -12.92
C PRO A 128 7.16 -10.08 -12.03
N ARG A 129 8.31 -9.89 -11.40
CA ARG A 129 8.91 -10.88 -10.49
C ARG A 129 8.20 -11.00 -9.13
N ASN A 130 7.30 -10.07 -8.80
CA ASN A 130 6.52 -10.11 -7.56
C ASN A 130 5.24 -10.93 -7.73
N ALA A 131 5.42 -12.24 -7.97
CA ALA A 131 4.31 -13.16 -8.22
C ALA A 131 3.31 -13.24 -7.05
N ALA A 132 3.78 -13.09 -5.81
CA ALA A 132 2.92 -13.10 -4.63
C ALA A 132 1.95 -11.91 -4.64
N SER A 133 2.44 -10.71 -4.96
CA SER A 133 1.61 -9.51 -5.04
C SER A 133 0.62 -9.58 -6.20
N LEU A 134 1.04 -10.07 -7.38
CA LEU A 134 0.17 -10.27 -8.53
C LEU A 134 -1.01 -11.21 -8.19
N LYS A 135 -0.73 -12.34 -7.56
CA LYS A 135 -1.79 -13.29 -7.15
C LYS A 135 -2.81 -12.69 -6.19
N VAL A 136 -2.39 -11.78 -5.31
CA VAL A 136 -3.30 -11.13 -4.37
C VAL A 136 -4.30 -10.25 -5.11
N VAL A 137 -3.84 -9.39 -6.02
CA VAL A 137 -4.74 -8.49 -6.76
C VAL A 137 -5.59 -9.23 -7.79
N GLU A 138 -5.06 -10.27 -8.45
CA GLU A 138 -5.83 -11.13 -9.34
C GLU A 138 -7.03 -11.78 -8.64
N LYS A 139 -6.83 -12.30 -7.42
CA LYS A 139 -7.93 -12.84 -6.59
C LYS A 139 -9.01 -11.82 -6.24
N LEU A 140 -8.66 -10.54 -6.26
CA LEU A 140 -9.58 -9.44 -5.98
C LEU A 140 -10.23 -8.86 -7.24
N GLY A 141 -9.98 -9.47 -8.39
CA GLY A 141 -10.61 -9.09 -9.66
C GLY A 141 -9.84 -8.02 -10.45
N PHE A 142 -8.62 -7.68 -10.04
CA PHE A 142 -7.77 -6.83 -10.86
C PHE A 142 -7.38 -7.54 -12.16
N TYR A 143 -7.32 -6.79 -13.24
CA TYR A 143 -6.85 -7.26 -14.54
C TYR A 143 -5.64 -6.47 -15.00
N GLU A 144 -4.81 -7.07 -15.87
CA GLU A 144 -3.65 -6.43 -16.45
C GLU A 144 -4.06 -5.47 -17.57
N GLU A 145 -3.60 -4.22 -17.51
CA GLU A 145 -3.77 -3.24 -18.59
C GLU A 145 -2.52 -3.09 -19.47
N GLY A 146 -1.38 -3.46 -18.95
CA GLY A 146 -0.15 -3.39 -19.73
C GLY A 146 1.11 -3.38 -18.87
N LEU A 147 2.24 -3.38 -19.56
CA LEU A 147 3.57 -3.35 -18.98
C LEU A 147 4.21 -1.98 -19.20
N ALA A 148 4.57 -1.30 -18.12
CA ALA A 148 5.37 -0.09 -18.17
C ALA A 148 6.84 -0.44 -18.04
N LEU A 149 7.61 -0.19 -19.09
CA LEU A 149 9.04 -0.46 -19.11
C LEU A 149 9.81 0.58 -18.29
N LYS A 150 10.72 0.10 -17.44
CA LYS A 150 11.60 0.97 -16.64
C LYS A 150 10.84 2.06 -15.86
N TYR A 151 9.78 1.65 -15.20
CA TYR A 151 8.77 2.52 -14.61
C TYR A 151 9.21 3.19 -13.30
N LEU A 152 9.76 2.40 -12.37
CA LEU A 152 10.25 2.88 -11.07
C LEU A 152 11.64 2.34 -10.77
N GLN A 153 12.44 3.15 -10.08
CA GLN A 153 13.74 2.73 -9.60
C GLN A 153 13.61 2.04 -8.24
N ILE A 154 13.90 0.75 -8.21
CA ILE A 154 13.89 -0.08 -7.00
C ILE A 154 15.34 -0.49 -6.72
N HIS A 155 15.88 -0.14 -5.57
CA HIS A 155 17.29 -0.40 -5.21
C HIS A 155 18.28 -0.02 -6.32
N GLY A 156 18.13 1.18 -6.88
CA GLY A 156 19.01 1.69 -7.91
C GLY A 156 18.80 1.09 -9.31
N VAL A 157 17.89 0.13 -9.48
CA VAL A 157 17.56 -0.51 -10.75
C VAL A 157 16.20 -0.04 -11.25
N TRP A 158 16.14 0.42 -12.50
CA TRP A 158 14.87 0.74 -13.16
C TRP A 158 14.14 -0.56 -13.51
N GLU A 159 13.01 -0.79 -12.86
CA GLU A 159 12.22 -2.01 -12.96
C GLU A 159 10.97 -1.79 -13.79
N ASP A 160 10.62 -2.80 -14.59
CA ASP A 160 9.34 -2.85 -15.27
C ASP A 160 8.21 -3.10 -14.26
N HIS A 161 7.04 -2.53 -14.52
CA HIS A 161 5.85 -2.74 -13.68
C HIS A 161 4.64 -3.09 -14.55
N ILE A 162 3.88 -4.08 -14.11
CA ILE A 162 2.59 -4.40 -14.68
C ILE A 162 1.55 -3.49 -14.05
N HIS A 163 0.76 -2.80 -14.86
CA HIS A 163 -0.40 -2.03 -14.41
C HIS A 163 -1.59 -2.97 -14.19
N MET A 164 -1.86 -3.29 -12.93
CA MET A 164 -3.03 -4.07 -12.51
C MET A 164 -4.14 -3.12 -12.09
N VAL A 165 -5.33 -3.28 -12.63
CA VAL A 165 -6.42 -2.32 -12.49
C VAL A 165 -7.70 -2.99 -12.00
N LEU A 166 -8.41 -2.32 -11.12
CA LEU A 166 -9.78 -2.63 -10.74
C LEU A 166 -10.66 -1.41 -10.97
N ARG A 167 -11.78 -1.61 -11.71
CA ARG A 167 -12.76 -0.54 -11.99
C ARG A 167 -14.04 -0.75 -11.19
N ASN A 168 -14.63 0.35 -10.77
CA ASN A 168 -15.97 0.36 -10.20
C ASN A 168 -17.01 0.38 -11.34
N THR A 169 -17.37 -0.80 -11.82
CA THR A 169 -18.32 -0.94 -12.94
C THR A 169 -19.72 -0.48 -12.61
N ALA A 170 -20.06 -0.29 -11.32
CA ALA A 170 -21.35 0.30 -10.93
C ALA A 170 -21.46 1.79 -11.30
N MET A 171 -20.34 2.45 -11.62
CA MET A 171 -20.30 3.84 -12.07
C MET A 171 -20.34 3.98 -13.59
N GLU A 172 -20.30 2.89 -14.33
CA GLU A 172 -20.31 2.82 -15.81
C GLU A 172 -21.75 2.51 -16.32
#